data_88d69db24297e41c1a1cb45c7defda13
#
_entry.id   88d69db24297e41c1a1cb45c7defda13
#
_cell.length_a   1.000
_cell.length_b   1.000
_cell.length_c   1.000
_cell.angle_alpha   90.00
_cell.angle_beta   90.00
_cell.angle_gamma   90.00
#
_symmetry.space_group_name_H-M   'P 1'
#
loop_
_entity.id
_entity.type
_entity.pdbx_description
1 polymer ?
#
loop_
_entity_poly.entity_id
_entity_poly.type
_entity_poly.pdbx_seq_one_letter_code
_entity_poly.pdbx_strand_id
1 'polypeptide(L)'
;ERFKEMAVNCGAELVSPEVEWCTPLMPEIVADTLDQHPDIRVMAAVHNETSTGVTHPIEDIAEVCREREVSLILDTVTSLGGINVLTDEWGVDYCISGNHKCLESPSGTGLIAVSERAWERMNARKTPIHGWFLNLLNLKEYAERFAQWHPSGPVSQPSHVVAALEVTL
;
A
#
# COMPACT_ATOMS: atom_id res chain seq x y z
N GLU A 1 -14.34 -0.85 1.23
CA GLU A 1 -15.18 0.03 0.39
C GLU A 1 -14.33 1.06 -0.35
N ARG A 2 -13.53 1.88 0.36
CA ARG A 2 -12.70 2.94 -0.24
C ARG A 2 -11.72 2.44 -1.32
N PHE A 3 -11.02 1.34 -1.09
CA PHE A 3 -10.16 0.73 -2.12
C PHE A 3 -10.92 0.34 -3.39
N LYS A 4 -12.14 -0.18 -3.24
CA LYS A 4 -12.99 -0.57 -4.37
C LYS A 4 -13.30 0.66 -5.25
N GLU A 5 -13.77 1.74 -4.65
CA GLU A 5 -14.08 2.99 -5.35
C GLU A 5 -12.84 3.59 -6.03
N MET A 6 -11.70 3.61 -5.34
CA MET A 6 -10.44 4.13 -5.89
C MET A 6 -9.96 3.30 -7.08
N ALA A 7 -10.01 1.96 -6.99
CA ALA A 7 -9.61 1.07 -8.07
C ALA A 7 -10.47 1.31 -9.33
N VAL A 8 -11.79 1.36 -9.18
CA VAL A 8 -12.73 1.65 -10.28
C VAL A 8 -12.47 3.02 -10.90
N ASN A 9 -12.24 4.04 -10.08
CA ASN A 9 -11.93 5.39 -10.56
C ASN A 9 -10.58 5.48 -11.29
N CYS A 10 -9.66 4.55 -11.01
CA CYS A 10 -8.41 4.40 -11.75
C CYS A 10 -8.55 3.53 -13.02
N GLY A 11 -9.77 3.08 -13.35
CA GLY A 11 -10.05 2.28 -14.53
C GLY A 11 -9.73 0.79 -14.38
N ALA A 12 -9.59 0.29 -13.15
CA ALA A 12 -9.38 -1.12 -12.90
C ALA A 12 -10.71 -1.90 -12.94
N GLU A 13 -10.67 -3.10 -13.50
CA GLU A 13 -11.70 -4.10 -13.29
C GLU A 13 -11.54 -4.70 -11.90
N LEU A 14 -12.64 -4.81 -11.16
CA LEU A 14 -12.61 -5.20 -9.76
C LEU A 14 -13.23 -6.57 -9.55
N VAL A 15 -12.48 -7.46 -8.93
CA VAL A 15 -12.97 -8.69 -8.30
C VAL A 15 -12.89 -8.50 -6.79
N SER A 16 -13.96 -8.77 -6.07
CA SER A 16 -14.00 -8.58 -4.61
C SER A 16 -14.75 -9.75 -3.98
N PRO A 17 -14.03 -10.72 -3.39
CA PRO A 17 -14.68 -11.75 -2.60
C PRO A 17 -15.35 -11.11 -1.38
N GLU A 18 -16.50 -11.63 -1.01
CA GLU A 18 -17.23 -11.21 0.19
C GLU A 18 -16.98 -12.20 1.31
N VAL A 19 -16.74 -11.69 2.50
CA VAL A 19 -16.63 -12.46 3.74
C VAL A 19 -17.65 -11.93 4.75
N GLU A 20 -17.99 -12.75 5.73
CA GLU A 20 -18.88 -12.33 6.80
C GLU A 20 -18.30 -11.12 7.55
N TRP A 21 -19.16 -10.18 7.91
CA TRP A 21 -18.75 -8.98 8.65
C TRP A 21 -18.09 -9.35 9.99
N CYS A 22 -17.02 -8.66 10.34
CA CYS A 22 -16.20 -8.94 11.52
C CYS A 22 -15.41 -10.27 11.49
N THR A 23 -15.23 -10.87 10.31
CA THR A 23 -14.32 -12.02 10.15
C THR A 23 -13.09 -11.66 9.33
N PRO A 24 -11.94 -12.29 9.58
CA PRO A 24 -10.76 -12.05 8.75
C PRO A 24 -10.93 -12.65 7.35
N LEU A 25 -10.34 -11.97 6.36
CA LEU A 25 -10.15 -12.56 5.04
C LEU A 25 -9.06 -13.63 5.15
N MET A 26 -9.43 -14.88 4.91
CA MET A 26 -8.51 -16.01 5.01
C MET A 26 -7.74 -16.24 3.70
N PRO A 27 -6.50 -16.73 3.77
CA PRO A 27 -5.65 -16.95 2.59
C PRO A 27 -6.24 -17.92 1.58
N GLU A 28 -7.04 -18.89 2.02
CA GLU A 28 -7.72 -19.85 1.15
C GLU A 28 -8.74 -19.15 0.23
N ILE A 29 -9.48 -18.18 0.75
CA ILE A 29 -10.43 -17.37 -0.04
C ILE A 29 -9.69 -16.56 -1.10
N VAL A 30 -8.52 -16.03 -0.75
CA VAL A 30 -7.67 -15.29 -1.68
C VAL A 30 -7.15 -16.23 -2.77
N ALA A 31 -6.64 -17.41 -2.40
CA ALA A 31 -6.13 -18.40 -3.33
C ALA A 31 -7.22 -18.83 -4.33
N ASP A 32 -8.39 -19.21 -3.84
CA ASP A 32 -9.52 -19.60 -4.67
C ASP A 32 -9.96 -18.48 -5.62
N THR A 33 -9.97 -17.22 -5.14
CA THR A 33 -10.33 -16.07 -5.97
C THR A 33 -9.31 -15.85 -7.09
N LEU A 34 -8.02 -15.91 -6.78
CA LEU A 34 -6.95 -15.73 -7.76
C LEU A 34 -6.89 -16.88 -8.77
N ASP A 35 -7.20 -18.10 -8.36
CA ASP A 35 -7.25 -19.27 -9.25
C ASP A 35 -8.45 -19.20 -10.22
N GLN A 36 -9.57 -18.62 -9.78
CA GLN A 36 -10.75 -18.37 -10.64
C GLN A 36 -10.55 -17.17 -11.59
N HIS A 37 -9.65 -16.25 -11.25
CA HIS A 37 -9.38 -15.02 -12.00
C HIS A 37 -7.87 -14.85 -12.28
N PRO A 38 -7.26 -15.67 -13.14
CA PRO A 38 -5.81 -15.67 -13.36
C PRO A 38 -5.26 -14.40 -14.06
N ASP A 39 -6.12 -13.53 -14.50
CA ASP A 39 -5.80 -12.22 -15.08
C ASP A 39 -5.60 -11.12 -14.03
N ILE A 40 -5.92 -11.37 -12.75
CA ILE A 40 -5.63 -10.43 -11.66
C ILE A 40 -4.12 -10.19 -11.57
N ARG A 41 -3.74 -8.91 -11.48
CA ARG A 41 -2.33 -8.49 -11.37
C ARG A 41 -2.02 -7.80 -10.06
N VAL A 42 -3.04 -7.28 -9.37
CA VAL A 42 -2.88 -6.51 -8.15
C VAL A 42 -3.99 -6.89 -7.18
N MET A 43 -3.62 -7.14 -5.94
CA MET A 43 -4.52 -7.28 -4.81
C MET A 43 -4.31 -6.08 -3.87
N ALA A 44 -5.40 -5.55 -3.32
CA ALA A 44 -5.35 -4.56 -2.24
C ALA A 44 -6.03 -5.13 -0.99
N ALA A 45 -5.35 -5.02 0.14
CA ALA A 45 -5.85 -5.49 1.43
C ALA A 45 -5.61 -4.44 2.52
N VAL A 46 -6.42 -4.48 3.57
CA VAL A 46 -6.21 -3.74 4.81
C VAL A 46 -5.59 -4.71 5.83
N HIS A 47 -4.55 -4.31 6.55
CA HIS A 47 -3.96 -5.18 7.58
C HIS A 47 -4.86 -5.27 8.83
N ASN A 48 -5.31 -4.12 9.32
CA ASN A 48 -6.24 -4.04 10.44
C ASN A 48 -7.41 -3.13 10.08
N GLU A 49 -8.63 -3.69 10.09
CA GLU A 49 -9.84 -2.94 9.74
C GLU A 49 -10.31 -2.11 10.94
N THR A 50 -10.28 -0.79 10.79
CA THR A 50 -10.61 0.17 11.85
C THR A 50 -12.02 -0.01 12.39
N SER A 51 -12.99 -0.33 11.53
CA SER A 51 -14.41 -0.38 11.91
C SER A 51 -14.79 -1.61 12.73
N THR A 52 -13.99 -2.68 12.63
CA THR A 52 -14.27 -3.97 13.28
C THR A 52 -13.17 -4.40 14.25
N GLY A 53 -11.97 -3.83 14.15
CA GLY A 53 -10.78 -4.27 14.87
C GLY A 53 -10.19 -5.60 14.36
N VAL A 54 -10.69 -6.12 13.24
CA VAL A 54 -10.20 -7.38 12.66
C VAL A 54 -8.81 -7.16 12.05
N THR A 55 -7.87 -8.01 12.44
CA THR A 55 -6.55 -8.11 11.82
C THR A 55 -6.53 -9.30 10.85
N HIS A 56 -6.13 -9.06 9.62
CA HIS A 56 -6.03 -10.07 8.57
C HIS A 56 -4.67 -10.78 8.60
N PRO A 57 -4.57 -12.08 8.28
CA PRO A 57 -3.31 -12.84 8.25
C PRO A 57 -2.50 -12.48 6.99
N ILE A 58 -1.86 -11.32 7.01
CA ILE A 58 -1.22 -10.74 5.82
C ILE A 58 0.00 -11.55 5.38
N GLU A 59 0.75 -12.16 6.29
CA GLU A 59 1.87 -13.03 5.95
C GLU A 59 1.44 -14.14 4.99
N ASP A 60 0.42 -14.89 5.35
CA ASP A 60 -0.11 -16.00 4.54
C ASP A 60 -0.76 -15.51 3.24
N ILE A 61 -1.49 -14.38 3.29
CA ILE A 61 -2.09 -13.75 2.11
C ILE A 61 -0.99 -13.28 1.13
N ALA A 62 0.08 -12.70 1.64
CA ALA A 62 1.20 -12.24 0.83
C ALA A 62 1.93 -13.41 0.15
N GLU A 63 2.06 -14.55 0.83
CA GLU A 63 2.59 -15.78 0.23
C GLU A 63 1.75 -16.24 -0.95
N VAL A 64 0.42 -16.30 -0.78
CA VAL A 64 -0.52 -16.64 -1.86
C VAL A 64 -0.39 -15.71 -3.06
N CYS A 65 -0.27 -14.40 -2.82
CA CYS A 65 -0.07 -13.40 -3.87
C CYS A 65 1.28 -13.58 -4.59
N ARG A 66 2.35 -13.86 -3.84
CA ARG A 66 3.69 -14.04 -4.37
C ARG A 66 3.78 -15.27 -5.28
N GLU A 67 3.19 -16.39 -4.86
CA GLU A 67 3.15 -17.63 -5.64
C GLU A 67 2.44 -17.47 -7.01
N ARG A 68 1.49 -16.53 -7.09
CA ARG A 68 0.71 -16.23 -8.30
C ARG A 68 1.18 -14.98 -9.05
N GLU A 69 2.34 -14.44 -8.66
CA GLU A 69 2.91 -13.21 -9.24
C GLU A 69 1.98 -11.98 -9.18
N VAL A 70 1.05 -11.94 -8.23
CA VAL A 70 0.15 -10.82 -7.97
C VAL A 70 0.84 -9.80 -7.05
N SER A 71 0.77 -8.52 -7.38
CA SER A 71 1.28 -7.45 -6.51
C SER A 71 0.34 -7.20 -5.35
N LEU A 72 0.89 -7.06 -4.14
CA LEU A 72 0.12 -6.74 -2.93
C LEU A 72 0.28 -5.28 -2.52
N ILE A 73 -0.84 -4.56 -2.49
CA ILE A 73 -0.98 -3.24 -1.87
C ILE A 73 -1.58 -3.44 -0.48
N LEU A 74 -0.87 -3.04 0.56
CA LEU A 74 -1.26 -3.21 1.94
C LEU A 74 -1.51 -1.86 2.63
N ASP A 75 -2.72 -1.66 3.12
CA ASP A 75 -3.05 -0.55 4.01
C ASP A 75 -2.72 -0.92 5.45
N THR A 76 -1.78 -0.19 6.03
CA THR A 76 -1.33 -0.36 7.41
C THR A 76 -1.61 0.87 8.28
N VAL A 77 -2.55 1.71 7.87
CA VAL A 77 -2.87 2.96 8.57
C VAL A 77 -3.20 2.72 10.03
N THR A 78 -3.89 1.64 10.37
CA THR A 78 -4.27 1.27 11.74
C THR A 78 -3.43 0.15 12.35
N SER A 79 -2.31 -0.22 11.73
CA SER A 79 -1.45 -1.30 12.24
C SER A 79 0.02 -0.90 12.39
N LEU A 80 0.54 -0.05 11.49
CA LEU A 80 1.94 0.39 11.57
C LEU A 80 2.20 1.18 12.85
N GLY A 81 3.14 0.69 13.66
CA GLY A 81 3.44 1.23 14.99
C GLY A 81 2.61 0.60 16.12
N GLY A 82 1.52 -0.11 15.81
CA GLY A 82 0.66 -0.78 16.79
C GLY A 82 0.88 -2.29 16.87
N ILE A 83 1.14 -2.92 15.74
CA ILE A 83 1.47 -4.35 15.63
C ILE A 83 2.60 -4.54 14.61
N ASN A 84 3.17 -5.74 14.54
CA ASN A 84 4.23 -6.04 13.58
C ASN A 84 3.76 -5.87 12.13
N VAL A 85 4.56 -5.16 11.35
CA VAL A 85 4.40 -5.00 9.90
C VAL A 85 5.75 -5.28 9.24
N LEU A 86 5.95 -6.51 8.77
CA LEU A 86 7.21 -7.03 8.26
C LEU A 86 7.18 -7.09 6.73
N THR A 87 7.12 -5.93 6.09
CA THR A 87 6.86 -5.80 4.65
C THR A 87 7.82 -6.58 3.77
N ASP A 88 9.11 -6.57 4.10
CA ASP A 88 10.15 -7.24 3.33
C ASP A 88 10.08 -8.77 3.50
N GLU A 89 9.86 -9.23 4.74
CA GLU A 89 9.73 -10.65 5.05
C GLU A 89 8.49 -11.25 4.40
N TRP A 90 7.36 -10.54 4.46
CA TRP A 90 6.11 -10.96 3.83
C TRP A 90 6.11 -10.79 2.31
N GLY A 91 7.00 -9.95 1.76
CA GLY A 91 7.07 -9.67 0.32
C GLY A 91 5.94 -8.77 -0.18
N VAL A 92 5.54 -7.79 0.64
CA VAL A 92 4.54 -6.76 0.28
C VAL A 92 5.13 -5.82 -0.77
N ASP A 93 4.40 -5.54 -1.84
CA ASP A 93 4.88 -4.65 -2.91
C ASP A 93 4.73 -3.18 -2.58
N TYR A 94 3.59 -2.79 -2.00
CA TYR A 94 3.28 -1.42 -1.62
C TYR A 94 2.68 -1.43 -0.22
N CYS A 95 3.37 -0.87 0.75
CA CYS A 95 2.84 -0.67 2.11
C CYS A 95 2.49 0.79 2.30
N ILE A 96 1.22 1.06 2.58
CA ILE A 96 0.69 2.42 2.73
C ILE A 96 0.30 2.64 4.18
N SER A 97 0.70 3.79 4.75
CA SER A 97 0.26 4.17 6.09
C SER A 97 -0.04 5.66 6.19
N GLY A 98 -0.68 6.02 7.28
CA GLY A 98 -0.91 7.41 7.68
C GLY A 98 -0.37 7.64 9.08
N ASN A 99 0.09 8.85 9.32
CA ASN A 99 0.75 9.21 10.57
C ASN A 99 -0.21 9.49 11.76
N HIS A 100 -1.52 9.53 11.52
CA HIS A 100 -2.54 10.00 12.48
C HIS A 100 -3.29 8.88 13.22
N LYS A 101 -2.78 7.66 13.21
CA LYS A 101 -3.32 6.50 13.94
C LYS A 101 -2.27 5.99 14.94
N CYS A 102 -1.81 4.76 14.80
CA CYS A 102 -0.85 4.17 15.75
C CYS A 102 0.50 4.90 15.82
N LEU A 103 0.86 5.70 14.81
CA LEU A 103 2.04 6.56 14.87
C LEU A 103 1.85 7.86 15.66
N GLU A 104 0.64 8.12 16.19
CA GLU A 104 0.31 9.19 17.14
C GLU A 104 0.71 10.62 16.71
N SER A 105 0.83 10.89 15.42
CA SER A 105 1.21 12.17 14.87
C SER A 105 0.00 12.91 14.25
N PRO A 106 0.02 14.25 14.13
CA PRO A 106 -1.03 15.00 13.45
C PRO A 106 -1.23 14.53 12.01
N SER A 107 -2.48 14.47 11.54
CA SER A 107 -2.77 14.09 10.14
C SER A 107 -2.16 15.06 9.13
N GLY A 108 -1.85 14.59 7.91
CA GLY A 108 -1.38 15.44 6.81
C GLY A 108 -0.27 14.84 5.96
N THR A 109 0.29 13.69 6.34
CA THR A 109 1.22 12.92 5.50
C THR A 109 0.74 11.50 5.30
N GLY A 110 1.04 10.96 4.12
CA GLY A 110 0.96 9.53 3.83
C GLY A 110 2.38 8.97 3.72
N LEU A 111 2.57 7.79 4.26
CA LEU A 111 3.82 7.03 4.18
C LEU A 111 3.61 5.91 3.17
N ILE A 112 4.61 5.64 2.35
CA ILE A 112 4.60 4.52 1.42
C ILE A 112 5.97 3.88 1.36
N ALA A 113 6.03 2.57 1.59
CA ALA A 113 7.18 1.74 1.27
C ALA A 113 6.89 0.95 -0.01
N VAL A 114 7.89 0.82 -0.87
CA VAL A 114 7.78 0.20 -2.20
C VAL A 114 8.92 -0.79 -2.38
N SER A 115 8.59 -2.06 -2.69
CA SER A 115 9.58 -3.11 -2.91
C SER A 115 10.34 -2.90 -4.22
N GLU A 116 11.53 -3.51 -4.35
CA GLU A 116 12.28 -3.50 -5.61
C GLU A 116 11.47 -4.12 -6.76
N ARG A 117 10.77 -5.23 -6.51
CA ARG A 117 9.86 -5.86 -7.49
C ARG A 117 8.79 -4.88 -7.99
N ALA A 118 8.25 -4.05 -7.10
CA ALA A 118 7.25 -3.03 -7.48
C ALA A 118 7.86 -1.91 -8.31
N TRP A 119 9.09 -1.47 -8.00
CA TRP A 119 9.83 -0.51 -8.82
C TRP A 119 10.10 -1.04 -10.22
N GLU A 120 10.55 -2.29 -10.33
CA GLU A 120 10.78 -2.95 -11.63
C GLU A 120 9.49 -2.99 -12.47
N ARG A 121 8.36 -3.39 -11.86
CA ARG A 121 7.06 -3.42 -12.52
C ARG A 121 6.60 -2.04 -13.00
N MET A 122 6.77 -1.02 -12.16
CA MET A 122 6.44 0.36 -12.56
C MET A 122 7.30 0.85 -13.72
N ASN A 123 8.62 0.57 -13.70
CA ASN A 123 9.53 0.93 -14.77
C ASN A 123 9.27 0.18 -16.09
N ALA A 124 8.76 -1.05 -16.02
CA ALA A 124 8.42 -1.85 -17.20
C ALA A 124 7.10 -1.43 -17.89
N ARG A 125 6.36 -0.46 -17.33
CA ARG A 125 5.10 0.01 -17.94
C ARG A 125 5.31 0.59 -19.33
N LYS A 126 4.45 0.19 -20.25
CA LYS A 126 4.43 0.73 -21.63
C LYS A 126 3.59 2.01 -21.75
N THR A 127 2.70 2.25 -20.79
CA THR A 127 1.83 3.42 -20.75
C THR A 127 2.25 4.35 -19.61
N PRO A 128 2.26 5.67 -19.82
CA PRO A 128 2.59 6.63 -18.76
C PRO A 128 1.65 6.48 -17.54
N ILE A 129 2.18 6.75 -16.36
CA ILE A 129 1.36 6.94 -15.17
C ILE A 129 0.63 8.28 -15.30
N HIS A 130 -0.69 8.26 -15.13
CA HIS A 130 -1.49 9.48 -15.19
C HIS A 130 -1.27 10.33 -13.94
N GLY A 131 -1.16 11.63 -14.16
CA GLY A 131 -0.91 12.59 -13.11
C GLY A 131 0.58 12.78 -12.82
N TRP A 132 0.90 13.95 -12.27
CA TRP A 132 2.29 14.33 -11.97
C TRP A 132 2.63 14.13 -10.48
N PHE A 133 1.74 14.50 -9.57
CA PHE A 133 1.96 14.44 -8.13
C PHE A 133 1.84 13.01 -7.58
N LEU A 134 0.76 12.31 -7.94
CA LEU A 134 0.52 10.91 -7.51
C LEU A 134 1.25 9.93 -8.43
N ASN A 135 2.54 10.17 -8.65
CA ASN A 135 3.41 9.35 -9.50
C ASN A 135 4.69 9.00 -8.73
N LEU A 136 4.77 7.77 -8.26
CA LEU A 136 5.90 7.28 -7.47
C LEU A 136 7.23 7.36 -8.22
N LEU A 137 7.24 7.19 -9.55
CA LEU A 137 8.47 7.33 -10.35
C LEU A 137 8.99 8.77 -10.31
N ASN A 138 8.10 9.77 -10.37
CA ASN A 138 8.51 11.17 -10.20
C ASN A 138 9.03 11.42 -8.78
N LEU A 139 8.36 10.90 -7.76
CA LEU A 139 8.80 11.06 -6.38
C LEU A 139 10.19 10.46 -6.17
N LYS A 140 10.45 9.27 -6.71
CA LYS A 140 11.75 8.60 -6.65
C LYS A 140 12.82 9.42 -7.41
N GLU A 141 12.53 9.88 -8.62
CA GLU A 141 13.47 10.70 -9.40
C GLU A 141 13.88 11.98 -8.63
N TYR A 142 12.91 12.64 -7.99
CA TYR A 142 13.24 13.83 -7.19
C TYR A 142 14.05 13.50 -5.94
N ALA A 143 13.75 12.40 -5.27
CA ALA A 143 14.50 11.97 -4.10
C ALA A 143 15.96 11.60 -4.43
N GLU A 144 16.20 10.97 -5.57
CA GLU A 144 17.53 10.48 -5.97
C GLU A 144 18.33 11.53 -6.76
N ARG A 145 17.74 12.08 -7.83
CA ARG A 145 18.45 12.95 -8.79
C ARG A 145 18.56 14.38 -8.33
N PHE A 146 17.55 14.89 -7.63
CA PHE A 146 17.48 16.30 -7.24
C PHE A 146 17.67 16.53 -5.73
N ALA A 147 18.01 15.49 -4.97
CA ALA A 147 18.18 15.54 -3.51
C ALA A 147 19.12 16.66 -3.02
N GLN A 148 20.17 17.02 -3.80
CA GLN A 148 21.15 18.01 -3.41
C GLN A 148 20.62 19.45 -3.42
N TRP A 149 19.69 19.78 -4.31
CA TRP A 149 19.17 21.13 -4.45
C TRP A 149 17.65 21.25 -4.22
N HIS A 150 16.94 20.13 -4.23
CA HIS A 150 15.51 20.07 -3.94
C HIS A 150 15.16 18.85 -3.06
N PRO A 151 15.65 18.82 -1.82
CA PRO A 151 15.61 17.62 -0.98
C PRO A 151 14.19 17.20 -0.52
N SER A 152 13.22 18.09 -0.63
CA SER A 152 11.84 17.83 -0.18
C SER A 152 10.95 17.11 -1.21
N GLY A 153 11.52 16.72 -2.36
CA GLY A 153 10.74 16.11 -3.44
C GLY A 153 10.04 17.12 -4.35
N PRO A 154 9.14 16.67 -5.25
CA PRO A 154 8.55 17.51 -6.30
C PRO A 154 7.55 18.56 -5.81
N VAL A 155 7.13 18.49 -4.55
CA VAL A 155 6.19 19.41 -3.93
C VAL A 155 6.61 19.76 -2.52
N SER A 156 6.13 20.90 -2.02
CA SER A 156 6.38 21.31 -0.63
C SER A 156 5.73 20.35 0.34
N GLN A 157 6.51 19.82 1.26
CA GLN A 157 6.04 18.95 2.32
C GLN A 157 5.50 19.78 3.50
N PRO A 158 4.51 19.27 4.24
CA PRO A 158 4.02 19.92 5.46
C PRO A 158 5.05 19.74 6.59
N SER A 159 6.09 20.59 6.60
CA SER A 159 7.25 20.47 7.49
C SER A 159 6.88 20.34 8.98
N HIS A 160 5.82 21.02 9.42
CA HIS A 160 5.32 20.92 10.81
C HIS A 160 4.76 19.54 11.15
N VAL A 161 4.13 18.85 10.19
CA VAL A 161 3.63 17.49 10.36
C VAL A 161 4.79 16.48 10.35
N VAL A 162 5.77 16.69 9.47
CA VAL A 162 6.97 15.85 9.40
C VAL A 162 7.78 15.96 10.69
N ALA A 163 7.99 17.19 11.21
CA ALA A 163 8.65 17.41 12.48
C ALA A 163 7.90 16.78 13.67
N ALA A 164 6.57 16.80 13.66
CA ALA A 164 5.78 16.11 14.67
C ALA A 164 5.92 14.59 14.58
N LEU A 165 5.96 14.03 13.39
CA LEU A 165 6.17 12.59 13.17
C LEU A 165 7.56 12.15 13.67
N GLU A 166 8.60 12.95 13.46
CA GLU A 166 9.95 12.67 13.96
C GLU A 166 10.00 12.52 15.51
N VAL A 167 9.13 13.24 16.21
CA VAL A 167 9.05 13.17 17.68
C VAL A 167 8.35 11.90 18.16
N THR A 168 7.44 11.34 17.34
CA THR A 168 6.64 10.16 17.71
C THR A 168 7.27 8.84 17.27
N LEU A 169 8.28 8.87 16.42
CA LEU A 169 9.08 7.71 15.98
C LEU A 169 10.29 7.50 16.90
#